data_2f836c3482359ac9f003500e05f0876f
#
_entry.id   2f836c3482359ac9f003500e05f0876f
#
_cell.length_a   1.000
_cell.length_b   1.000
_cell.length_c   1.000
_cell.angle_alpha   90.00
_cell.angle_beta   90.00
_cell.angle_gamma   90.00
#
_symmetry.space_group_name_H-M   'P 1'
#
loop_
_entity.id
_entity.type
_entity.pdbx_description
1 polymer ?
#
loop_
_entity_poly.entity_id
_entity_poly.type
_entity_poly.pdbx_seq_one_letter_code
_entity_poly.pdbx_strand_id
1 'polypeptide(L)'
;MKFSVYRYNPEVDETPSMQDVEVEVPEGRDLMVLDLLELAKAQDPTLTFRRSCREGVCGSDGVNMNGMNGLACITPVSDVARRGKLVIRPLPGMPVIRDLVVDMGQFFKQYEKVKPYLINDEAPPAQERLQSPEERARLDGLYECILCACCSTACPSYWWNPDKFVGPAGLLQAYRFLADSRDTATDERLAALEDPFSVFRCRGIMNCVSVCPKKLNPTQAIGEIRTMLLQRGT
;
A
#
# COMPACT_ATOMS: atom_id res chain seq x y z
N MET A 1 0.91 8.35 -28.00
CA MET A 1 -0.01 7.51 -27.20
C MET A 1 -1.03 8.41 -26.49
N LYS A 2 -2.32 8.00 -26.46
CA LYS A 2 -3.37 8.74 -25.75
C LYS A 2 -3.73 8.03 -24.46
N PHE A 3 -3.92 8.81 -23.37
CA PHE A 3 -4.42 8.31 -22.08
C PHE A 3 -5.17 9.43 -21.34
N SER A 4 -6.00 9.06 -20.37
CA SER A 4 -6.74 10.01 -19.53
C SER A 4 -6.16 10.03 -18.13
N VAL A 5 -5.95 11.22 -17.59
CA VAL A 5 -5.44 11.44 -16.23
C VAL A 5 -6.42 12.26 -15.41
N TYR A 6 -6.61 11.88 -14.15
CA TYR A 6 -7.43 12.61 -13.19
C TYR A 6 -6.77 13.95 -12.84
N ARG A 7 -7.57 15.03 -12.88
CA ARG A 7 -7.15 16.38 -12.56
C ARG A 7 -8.05 16.96 -11.48
N TYR A 8 -7.42 17.56 -10.49
CA TYR A 8 -8.08 18.31 -9.43
C TYR A 8 -7.10 19.22 -8.72
N ASN A 9 -7.37 20.51 -8.70
CA ASN A 9 -6.68 21.49 -7.89
C ASN A 9 -7.70 22.20 -6.97
N PRO A 10 -7.71 21.95 -5.66
CA PRO A 10 -8.71 22.50 -4.73
C PRO A 10 -8.71 24.04 -4.64
N GLU A 11 -7.68 24.71 -5.14
CA GLU A 11 -7.60 26.17 -5.15
C GLU A 11 -8.41 26.79 -6.30
N VAL A 12 -8.71 26.05 -7.36
CA VAL A 12 -9.34 26.59 -8.57
C VAL A 12 -10.49 25.72 -9.11
N ASP A 13 -10.54 24.44 -8.77
CA ASP A 13 -11.52 23.49 -9.31
C ASP A 13 -12.63 23.22 -8.29
N GLU A 14 -13.89 23.41 -8.67
CA GLU A 14 -15.04 23.00 -7.85
C GLU A 14 -15.20 21.47 -7.81
N THR A 15 -14.91 20.81 -8.92
CA THR A 15 -15.03 19.35 -9.07
C THR A 15 -13.88 18.77 -9.87
N PRO A 16 -13.50 17.53 -9.58
CA PRO A 16 -12.46 16.85 -10.36
C PRO A 16 -12.91 16.57 -11.80
N SER A 17 -11.94 16.49 -12.70
CA SER A 17 -12.15 16.20 -14.12
C SER A 17 -11.19 15.11 -14.62
N MET A 18 -11.42 14.63 -15.84
CA MET A 18 -10.48 13.76 -16.56
C MET A 18 -9.93 14.53 -17.76
N GLN A 19 -8.61 14.64 -17.82
CA GLN A 19 -7.90 15.27 -18.94
C GLN A 19 -7.36 14.18 -19.86
N ASP A 20 -7.70 14.27 -21.15
CA ASP A 20 -7.06 13.44 -22.18
C ASP A 20 -5.73 14.06 -22.58
N VAL A 21 -4.69 13.25 -22.53
CA VAL A 21 -3.31 13.65 -22.85
C VAL A 21 -2.80 12.80 -23.99
N GLU A 22 -2.12 13.43 -24.94
CA GLU A 22 -1.41 12.74 -26.01
C GLU A 22 0.09 13.01 -25.89
N VAL A 23 0.89 11.95 -25.79
CA VAL A 23 2.35 12.03 -25.71
C VAL A 23 2.98 11.24 -26.84
N GLU A 24 4.12 11.72 -27.33
CA GLU A 24 4.97 10.99 -28.27
C GLU A 24 5.76 9.93 -27.51
N VAL A 25 5.64 8.69 -27.96
CA VAL A 25 6.35 7.54 -27.39
C VAL A 25 7.38 7.08 -28.41
N PRO A 26 8.65 6.90 -28.01
CA PRO A 26 9.69 6.37 -28.89
C PRO A 26 9.29 4.97 -29.42
N GLU A 27 9.48 4.73 -30.70
CA GLU A 27 9.18 3.43 -31.30
C GLU A 27 10.03 2.30 -30.68
N GLY A 28 9.42 1.14 -30.49
CA GLY A 28 10.09 -0.06 -30.00
C GLY A 28 10.42 -0.05 -28.49
N ARG A 29 9.95 0.94 -27.73
CA ARG A 29 10.08 0.99 -26.26
C ARG A 29 8.74 0.77 -25.59
N ASP A 30 8.69 -0.21 -24.67
CA ASP A 30 7.61 -0.29 -23.69
C ASP A 30 7.97 0.63 -22.50
N LEU A 31 7.18 1.69 -22.33
CA LEU A 31 7.38 2.67 -21.26
C LEU A 31 6.68 2.21 -19.99
N MET A 32 7.20 2.62 -18.85
CA MET A 32 6.49 2.55 -17.60
C MET A 32 5.40 3.64 -17.54
N VAL A 33 4.35 3.40 -16.76
CA VAL A 33 3.29 4.41 -16.57
C VAL A 33 3.84 5.72 -16.02
N LEU A 34 4.88 5.66 -15.18
CA LEU A 34 5.55 6.87 -14.68
C LEU A 34 6.19 7.69 -15.82
N ASP A 35 6.77 7.03 -16.82
CA ASP A 35 7.37 7.75 -17.97
C ASP A 35 6.31 8.54 -18.74
N LEU A 36 5.10 7.97 -18.91
CA LEU A 36 3.98 8.70 -19.52
C LEU A 36 3.57 9.92 -18.70
N LEU A 37 3.53 9.79 -17.37
CA LEU A 37 3.21 10.90 -16.48
C LEU A 37 4.28 11.99 -16.54
N GLU A 38 5.56 11.63 -16.70
CA GLU A 38 6.64 12.60 -16.87
C GLU A 38 6.58 13.31 -18.23
N LEU A 39 6.27 12.58 -19.29
CA LEU A 39 6.05 13.19 -20.62
C LEU A 39 4.83 14.14 -20.59
N ALA A 40 3.76 13.74 -19.94
CA ALA A 40 2.58 14.60 -19.75
C ALA A 40 2.93 15.86 -18.94
N LYS A 41 3.69 15.71 -17.86
CA LYS A 41 4.11 16.85 -17.04
C LYS A 41 5.07 17.79 -17.78
N ALA A 42 5.84 17.30 -18.72
CA ALA A 42 6.68 18.15 -19.56
C ALA A 42 5.84 19.06 -20.50
N GLN A 43 4.63 18.59 -20.91
CA GLN A 43 3.68 19.38 -21.67
C GLN A 43 2.83 20.30 -20.79
N ASP A 44 2.40 19.81 -19.63
CA ASP A 44 1.60 20.52 -18.64
C ASP A 44 2.26 20.45 -17.25
N PRO A 45 3.09 21.45 -16.88
CA PRO A 45 3.79 21.48 -15.59
C PRO A 45 2.89 21.47 -14.35
N THR A 46 1.59 21.76 -14.51
CA THR A 46 0.62 21.77 -13.42
C THR A 46 0.23 20.37 -12.96
N LEU A 47 0.42 19.33 -13.78
CA LEU A 47 0.13 17.94 -13.41
C LEU A 47 0.96 17.51 -12.20
N THR A 48 0.28 17.03 -11.15
CA THR A 48 0.90 16.72 -9.86
C THR A 48 0.82 15.22 -9.54
N PHE A 49 1.96 14.61 -9.25
CA PHE A 49 2.11 13.23 -8.78
C PHE A 49 3.37 13.08 -7.95
N ARG A 50 3.42 12.02 -7.13
CA ARG A 50 4.61 11.68 -6.34
C ARG A 50 5.52 10.73 -7.10
N ARG A 51 6.81 10.89 -6.96
CA ARG A 51 7.84 9.96 -7.44
C ARG A 51 9.13 10.12 -6.64
N SER A 52 9.95 9.07 -6.59
CA SER A 52 11.27 9.12 -5.97
C SER A 52 12.22 8.08 -6.60
N CYS A 53 12.24 6.83 -6.09
CA CYS A 53 13.25 5.83 -6.45
C CYS A 53 13.18 5.33 -7.91
N ARG A 54 12.00 5.29 -8.52
CA ARG A 54 11.71 4.75 -9.87
C ARG A 54 11.95 3.23 -10.06
N GLU A 55 12.12 2.50 -8.98
CA GLU A 55 12.48 1.06 -8.98
C GLU A 55 11.58 0.22 -8.04
N GLY A 56 10.42 0.74 -7.66
CA GLY A 56 9.44 0.00 -6.85
C GLY A 56 9.85 -0.22 -5.39
N VAL A 57 10.67 0.64 -4.80
CA VAL A 57 11.14 0.53 -3.40
C VAL A 57 10.52 1.58 -2.48
N CYS A 58 10.34 2.83 -2.94
CA CYS A 58 9.83 3.90 -2.08
C CYS A 58 8.30 3.91 -1.92
N GLY A 59 7.54 3.29 -2.83
CA GLY A 59 6.07 3.26 -2.79
C GLY A 59 5.35 4.58 -3.04
N SER A 60 6.07 5.67 -3.36
CA SER A 60 5.49 7.01 -3.42
C SER A 60 4.57 7.25 -4.63
N ASP A 61 4.77 6.52 -5.71
CA ASP A 61 4.08 6.66 -7.00
C ASP A 61 2.90 5.68 -7.16
N GLY A 62 2.30 5.29 -6.03
CA GLY A 62 1.09 4.47 -6.03
C GLY A 62 -0.09 5.20 -6.67
N VAL A 63 -0.69 4.61 -7.71
CA VAL A 63 -1.85 5.13 -8.45
C VAL A 63 -2.80 4.01 -8.85
N ASN A 64 -3.99 4.39 -9.32
CA ASN A 64 -4.95 3.47 -9.91
C ASN A 64 -4.87 3.55 -11.44
N MET A 65 -4.63 2.41 -12.08
CA MET A 65 -4.46 2.25 -13.53
C MET A 65 -5.56 1.32 -14.05
N ASN A 66 -6.51 1.87 -14.81
CA ASN A 66 -7.67 1.13 -15.32
C ASN A 66 -8.40 0.28 -14.25
N GLY A 67 -8.53 0.80 -13.03
CA GLY A 67 -9.22 0.14 -11.91
C GLY A 67 -8.32 -0.73 -11.03
N MET A 68 -7.05 -0.93 -11.37
CA MET A 68 -6.08 -1.66 -10.55
C MET A 68 -5.07 -0.71 -9.90
N ASN A 69 -4.83 -0.87 -8.61
CA ASN A 69 -3.79 -0.12 -7.91
C ASN A 69 -2.42 -0.74 -8.18
N GLY A 70 -1.41 0.11 -8.31
CA GLY A 70 -0.03 -0.32 -8.54
C GLY A 70 0.94 0.85 -8.46
N LEU A 71 2.23 0.57 -8.67
CA LEU A 71 3.26 1.59 -8.76
C LEU A 71 3.50 1.97 -10.23
N ALA A 72 3.43 3.25 -10.51
CA ALA A 72 3.61 3.76 -11.87
C ALA A 72 5.02 3.48 -12.42
N CYS A 73 6.05 3.44 -11.57
CA CYS A 73 7.45 3.29 -11.96
C CYS A 73 7.85 1.88 -12.42
N ILE A 74 7.09 0.85 -12.03
CA ILE A 74 7.40 -0.55 -12.37
C ILE A 74 6.25 -1.24 -13.13
N THR A 75 5.24 -0.50 -13.53
CA THR A 75 4.11 -1.04 -14.29
C THR A 75 4.29 -0.67 -15.76
N PRO A 76 4.56 -1.65 -16.65
CA PRO A 76 4.61 -1.42 -18.08
C PRO A 76 3.27 -0.93 -18.62
N VAL A 77 3.31 -0.02 -19.56
CA VAL A 77 2.10 0.51 -20.21
C VAL A 77 1.34 -0.59 -20.95
N SER A 78 2.05 -1.53 -21.57
CA SER A 78 1.49 -2.69 -22.26
C SER A 78 0.61 -3.56 -21.35
N ASP A 79 0.96 -3.68 -20.06
CA ASP A 79 0.25 -4.53 -19.09
C ASP A 79 -1.11 -3.94 -18.69
N VAL A 80 -1.22 -2.61 -18.68
CA VAL A 80 -2.40 -1.89 -18.17
C VAL A 80 -3.25 -1.21 -19.23
N ALA A 81 -2.68 -0.89 -20.40
CA ALA A 81 -3.43 -0.28 -21.49
C ALA A 81 -4.36 -1.31 -22.15
N ARG A 82 -5.65 -1.25 -21.81
CA ARG A 82 -6.66 -2.15 -22.39
C ARG A 82 -7.21 -1.57 -23.70
N ARG A 83 -7.03 -2.28 -24.81
CA ARG A 83 -7.47 -1.84 -26.15
C ARG A 83 -6.98 -0.42 -26.50
N GLY A 84 -5.74 -0.11 -26.13
CA GLY A 84 -5.15 1.22 -26.34
C GLY A 84 -5.66 2.33 -25.43
N LYS A 85 -6.49 2.02 -24.42
CA LYS A 85 -7.00 3.00 -23.44
C LYS A 85 -6.35 2.81 -22.10
N LEU A 86 -5.80 3.88 -21.53
CA LEU A 86 -5.26 3.93 -20.17
C LEU A 86 -5.91 5.10 -19.44
N VAL A 87 -6.44 4.83 -18.24
CA VAL A 87 -7.02 5.82 -17.34
C VAL A 87 -6.23 5.76 -16.05
N ILE A 88 -5.64 6.88 -15.64
CA ILE A 88 -4.84 7.01 -14.43
C ILE A 88 -5.59 7.89 -13.43
N ARG A 89 -5.79 7.38 -12.23
CA ARG A 89 -6.50 8.04 -11.13
C ARG A 89 -5.66 7.98 -9.85
N PRO A 90 -5.93 8.84 -8.85
CA PRO A 90 -5.35 8.67 -7.52
C PRO A 90 -5.78 7.35 -6.89
N LEU A 91 -5.06 6.90 -5.86
CA LEU A 91 -5.47 5.75 -5.04
C LEU A 91 -6.87 5.98 -4.46
N PRO A 92 -7.83 5.03 -4.63
CA PRO A 92 -9.20 5.24 -4.21
C PRO A 92 -9.37 5.23 -2.69
N GLY A 93 -10.42 5.90 -2.19
CA GLY A 93 -10.77 5.89 -0.77
C GLY A 93 -9.88 6.73 0.13
N MET A 94 -9.02 7.56 -0.44
CA MET A 94 -8.23 8.58 0.26
C MET A 94 -8.58 9.98 -0.24
N PRO A 95 -8.58 11.01 0.61
CA PRO A 95 -8.77 12.39 0.18
C PRO A 95 -7.70 12.80 -0.83
N VAL A 96 -8.11 13.44 -1.91
CA VAL A 96 -7.18 13.96 -2.92
C VAL A 96 -6.69 15.33 -2.48
N ILE A 97 -5.36 15.49 -2.40
CA ILE A 97 -4.71 16.78 -2.18
C ILE A 97 -4.68 17.57 -3.49
N ARG A 98 -4.17 16.95 -4.54
CA ARG A 98 -4.11 17.53 -5.89
C ARG A 98 -3.81 16.43 -6.91
N ASP A 99 -4.56 16.40 -8.02
CA ASP A 99 -4.42 15.44 -9.12
C ASP A 99 -4.26 13.97 -8.61
N LEU A 100 -3.08 13.37 -8.77
CA LEU A 100 -2.80 12.00 -8.35
C LEU A 100 -2.25 11.90 -6.91
N VAL A 101 -2.10 13.02 -6.22
CA VAL A 101 -1.57 13.08 -4.84
C VAL A 101 -2.70 12.95 -3.83
N VAL A 102 -2.65 11.94 -2.99
CA VAL A 102 -3.61 11.69 -1.92
C VAL A 102 -3.03 11.97 -0.53
N ASP A 103 -3.92 12.26 0.44
CA ASP A 103 -3.55 12.37 1.85
C ASP A 103 -3.37 10.97 2.46
N MET A 104 -2.16 10.71 2.93
CA MET A 104 -1.77 9.45 3.57
C MET A 104 -1.93 9.49 5.10
N GLY A 105 -2.36 10.59 5.68
CA GLY A 105 -2.40 10.79 7.13
C GLY A 105 -3.20 9.71 7.86
N GLN A 106 -4.41 9.39 7.37
CA GLN A 106 -5.23 8.33 7.97
C GLN A 106 -4.58 6.93 7.83
N PHE A 107 -3.92 6.66 6.72
CA PHE A 107 -3.19 5.40 6.52
C PHE A 107 -2.07 5.23 7.55
N PHE A 108 -1.27 6.27 7.78
CA PHE A 108 -0.19 6.23 8.77
C PHE A 108 -0.71 6.19 10.20
N LYS A 109 -1.82 6.84 10.53
CA LYS A 109 -2.48 6.69 11.83
C LYS A 109 -2.88 5.24 12.12
N GLN A 110 -3.38 4.50 11.12
CA GLN A 110 -3.68 3.08 11.27
C GLN A 110 -2.40 2.22 11.41
N TYR A 111 -1.35 2.58 10.69
CA TYR A 111 -0.04 1.93 10.82
C TYR A 111 0.57 2.13 12.22
N GLU A 112 0.51 3.33 12.78
CA GLU A 112 1.04 3.65 14.11
C GLU A 112 0.33 2.88 15.23
N LYS A 113 -0.97 2.59 15.10
CA LYS A 113 -1.75 1.81 16.08
C LYS A 113 -1.16 0.43 16.36
N VAL A 114 -0.50 -0.18 15.40
CA VAL A 114 0.08 -1.52 15.56
C VAL A 114 1.49 -1.51 16.17
N LYS A 115 1.98 -0.34 16.59
CA LYS A 115 3.33 -0.18 17.16
C LYS A 115 4.38 -0.85 16.29
N PRO A 116 4.65 -0.33 15.07
CA PRO A 116 5.46 -1.00 14.06
C PRO A 116 6.97 -0.91 14.33
N TYR A 117 7.37 -1.33 15.52
CA TYR A 117 8.75 -1.40 15.99
C TYR A 117 8.88 -2.56 16.97
N LEU A 118 10.11 -3.08 17.11
CA LEU A 118 10.40 -4.17 18.03
C LEU A 118 10.21 -3.71 19.48
N ILE A 119 9.47 -4.49 20.26
CA ILE A 119 9.30 -4.29 21.71
C ILE A 119 9.94 -5.47 22.40
N ASN A 120 10.92 -5.18 23.29
CA ASN A 120 11.56 -6.18 24.13
C ASN A 120 12.09 -5.49 25.39
N ASP A 121 11.47 -5.81 26.53
CA ASP A 121 11.79 -5.21 27.83
C ASP A 121 12.89 -5.98 28.59
N GLU A 122 13.40 -7.08 28.04
CA GLU A 122 14.53 -7.79 28.60
C GLU A 122 15.82 -6.99 28.45
N ALA A 123 16.71 -7.12 29.42
CA ALA A 123 18.03 -6.49 29.35
C ALA A 123 18.74 -6.86 28.03
N PRO A 124 19.32 -5.89 27.32
CA PRO A 124 20.03 -6.18 26.09
C PRO A 124 21.19 -7.13 26.35
N PRO A 125 21.38 -8.17 25.50
CA PRO A 125 22.54 -9.05 25.62
C PRO A 125 23.83 -8.27 25.33
N ALA A 126 24.98 -8.85 25.70
CA ALA A 126 26.29 -8.23 25.46
C ALA A 126 26.61 -8.03 23.97
N GLN A 127 25.96 -8.78 23.11
CA GLN A 127 26.00 -8.66 21.67
C GLN A 127 24.58 -8.41 21.10
N GLU A 128 24.24 -8.89 19.95
CA GLU A 128 22.91 -8.78 19.35
C GLU A 128 21.93 -9.87 19.84
N ARG A 129 20.63 -9.62 19.71
CA ARG A 129 19.58 -10.64 19.91
C ARG A 129 19.60 -11.57 18.69
N LEU A 130 20.03 -12.81 18.91
CA LEU A 130 20.16 -13.80 17.85
C LEU A 130 18.79 -14.35 17.43
N GLN A 131 18.69 -14.73 16.16
CA GLN A 131 17.60 -15.52 15.59
C GLN A 131 18.17 -16.72 14.85
N SER A 132 17.49 -17.85 14.88
CA SER A 132 17.81 -18.96 13.99
C SER A 132 17.43 -18.63 12.53
N PRO A 133 18.01 -19.31 11.54
CA PRO A 133 17.57 -19.17 10.14
C PRO A 133 16.07 -19.44 9.95
N GLU A 134 15.50 -20.38 10.69
CA GLU A 134 14.08 -20.75 10.65
C GLU A 134 13.20 -19.63 11.23
N GLU A 135 13.60 -19.02 12.34
CA GLU A 135 12.92 -17.86 12.92
C GLU A 135 12.97 -16.66 11.98
N ARG A 136 14.14 -16.40 11.38
CA ARG A 136 14.32 -15.34 10.40
C ARG A 136 13.44 -15.55 9.16
N ALA A 137 13.33 -16.80 8.67
CA ALA A 137 12.52 -17.15 7.51
C ALA A 137 11.02 -16.89 7.73
N ARG A 138 10.52 -16.90 8.97
CA ARG A 138 9.13 -16.53 9.29
C ARG A 138 8.79 -15.08 8.97
N LEU A 139 9.78 -14.22 8.85
CA LEU A 139 9.60 -12.80 8.53
C LEU A 139 9.59 -12.52 7.03
N ASP A 140 9.93 -13.50 6.19
CA ASP A 140 9.90 -13.34 4.75
C ASP A 140 8.47 -13.11 4.26
N GLY A 141 8.30 -12.14 3.36
CA GLY A 141 6.97 -11.69 2.93
C GLY A 141 6.28 -10.71 3.90
N LEU A 142 6.93 -10.29 4.99
CA LEU A 142 6.38 -9.35 5.97
C LEU A 142 7.17 -8.02 5.99
N TYR A 143 8.49 -8.08 6.12
CA TYR A 143 9.33 -6.88 6.25
C TYR A 143 9.55 -6.14 4.91
N GLU A 144 9.29 -6.77 3.77
CA GLU A 144 9.44 -6.17 2.44
C GLU A 144 8.31 -5.18 2.10
N CYS A 145 7.34 -4.99 2.98
CA CYS A 145 6.26 -4.03 2.79
C CYS A 145 6.82 -2.59 2.72
N ILE A 146 6.56 -1.91 1.61
CA ILE A 146 7.02 -0.54 1.32
C ILE A 146 5.99 0.54 1.66
N LEU A 147 4.92 0.21 2.35
CA LEU A 147 3.86 1.13 2.78
C LEU A 147 3.25 1.99 1.64
N CYS A 148 3.17 1.45 0.43
CA CYS A 148 2.63 2.16 -0.73
C CYS A 148 1.11 2.37 -0.71
N ALA A 149 0.40 1.78 0.24
CA ALA A 149 -1.05 1.80 0.42
C ALA A 149 -1.90 1.17 -0.71
N CYS A 150 -1.32 0.61 -1.76
CA CYS A 150 -2.09 -0.04 -2.84
C CYS A 150 -3.08 -1.09 -2.31
N CYS A 151 -2.67 -1.91 -1.34
CA CYS A 151 -3.51 -2.95 -0.73
C CYS A 151 -4.65 -2.38 0.12
N SER A 152 -4.39 -1.38 0.95
CA SER A 152 -5.40 -0.76 1.81
C SER A 152 -6.43 -0.01 0.99
N THR A 153 -6.01 0.71 -0.03
CA THR A 153 -6.88 1.45 -0.93
C THR A 153 -7.63 0.59 -1.96
N ALA A 154 -7.28 -0.69 -2.10
CA ALA A 154 -8.04 -1.67 -2.87
C ALA A 154 -9.06 -2.46 -2.01
N CYS A 155 -9.09 -2.23 -0.70
CA CYS A 155 -9.93 -2.99 0.23
C CYS A 155 -11.26 -2.28 0.52
N PRO A 156 -12.43 -2.85 0.13
CA PRO A 156 -13.72 -2.25 0.45
C PRO A 156 -13.96 -2.04 1.95
N SER A 157 -13.49 -2.95 2.80
CA SER A 157 -13.59 -2.79 4.24
C SER A 157 -12.85 -1.56 4.76
N TYR A 158 -11.74 -1.19 4.11
CA TYR A 158 -10.99 0.02 4.42
C TYR A 158 -11.73 1.28 3.95
N TRP A 159 -12.35 1.25 2.77
CA TRP A 159 -13.14 2.40 2.27
C TRP A 159 -14.31 2.74 3.20
N TRP A 160 -14.99 1.70 3.75
CA TRP A 160 -16.14 1.91 4.63
C TRP A 160 -15.77 2.36 6.05
N ASN A 161 -14.59 2.02 6.53
CA ASN A 161 -14.17 2.31 7.90
C ASN A 161 -12.68 2.70 7.95
N PRO A 162 -12.24 3.76 7.25
CA PRO A 162 -10.82 4.13 7.19
C PRO A 162 -10.27 4.60 8.54
N ASP A 163 -11.15 5.10 9.42
CA ASP A 163 -10.84 5.58 10.76
C ASP A 163 -10.71 4.45 11.81
N LYS A 164 -11.29 3.28 11.55
CA LYS A 164 -11.36 2.16 12.50
C LYS A 164 -10.61 0.92 12.04
N PHE A 165 -10.74 0.54 10.78
CA PHE A 165 -10.07 -0.65 10.24
C PHE A 165 -8.59 -0.38 10.01
N VAL A 166 -7.75 -1.15 10.70
CA VAL A 166 -6.28 -1.05 10.58
C VAL A 166 -5.80 -1.24 9.13
N GLY A 167 -6.54 -2.01 8.34
CA GLY A 167 -6.24 -2.25 6.94
C GLY A 167 -5.19 -3.33 6.69
N PRO A 168 -5.10 -3.82 5.45
CA PRO A 168 -4.21 -4.93 5.10
C PRO A 168 -2.73 -4.65 5.38
N ALA A 169 -2.25 -3.43 5.08
CA ALA A 169 -0.86 -3.06 5.32
C ALA A 169 -0.52 -3.01 6.81
N GLY A 170 -1.39 -2.40 7.62
CA GLY A 170 -1.18 -2.33 9.07
C GLY A 170 -1.22 -3.71 9.72
N LEU A 171 -2.14 -4.58 9.30
CA LEU A 171 -2.24 -5.95 9.81
C LEU A 171 -1.04 -6.82 9.37
N LEU A 172 -0.53 -6.64 8.15
CA LEU A 172 0.72 -7.27 7.72
C LEU A 172 1.89 -6.86 8.62
N GLN A 173 2.00 -5.57 8.93
CA GLN A 173 3.04 -5.05 9.82
C GLN A 173 2.83 -5.47 11.28
N ALA A 174 1.60 -5.62 11.76
CA ALA A 174 1.33 -6.19 13.07
C ALA A 174 1.85 -7.63 13.16
N TYR A 175 1.56 -8.46 12.16
CA TYR A 175 2.02 -9.84 12.13
C TYR A 175 3.53 -9.95 12.02
N ARG A 176 4.20 -9.03 11.32
CA ARG A 176 5.67 -8.97 11.28
C ARG A 176 6.30 -9.01 12.68
N PHE A 177 5.75 -8.27 13.65
CA PHE A 177 6.28 -8.24 15.01
C PHE A 177 5.73 -9.39 15.88
N LEU A 178 4.52 -9.87 15.62
CA LEU A 178 3.99 -11.08 16.25
C LEU A 178 4.77 -12.35 15.87
N ALA A 179 5.33 -12.38 14.67
CA ALA A 179 6.14 -13.50 14.17
C ALA A 179 7.62 -13.38 14.53
N ASP A 180 8.07 -12.22 15.02
CA ASP A 180 9.47 -11.99 15.37
C ASP A 180 9.79 -12.57 16.75
N SER A 181 10.67 -13.58 16.81
CA SER A 181 11.07 -14.25 18.05
C SER A 181 11.75 -13.34 19.06
N ARG A 182 12.18 -12.16 18.64
CA ARG A 182 12.82 -11.16 19.50
C ARG A 182 11.81 -10.19 20.15
N ASP A 183 10.55 -10.17 19.70
CA ASP A 183 9.50 -9.33 20.25
C ASP A 183 8.83 -10.03 21.43
N THR A 184 8.72 -9.36 22.58
CA THR A 184 8.13 -9.90 23.80
C THR A 184 6.73 -9.38 24.10
N ALA A 185 6.17 -8.51 23.23
CA ALA A 185 4.88 -7.84 23.47
C ALA A 185 3.68 -8.54 22.79
N THR A 186 3.75 -9.85 22.56
CA THR A 186 2.70 -10.61 21.84
C THR A 186 1.31 -10.37 22.41
N ASP A 187 1.13 -10.46 23.74
CA ASP A 187 -0.16 -10.29 24.39
C ASP A 187 -0.72 -8.87 24.23
N GLU A 188 0.12 -7.86 24.37
CA GLU A 188 -0.26 -6.47 24.19
C GLU A 188 -0.69 -6.19 22.74
N ARG A 189 0.07 -6.72 21.75
CA ARG A 189 -0.24 -6.58 20.34
C ARG A 189 -1.56 -7.26 19.97
N LEU A 190 -1.81 -8.46 20.46
CA LEU A 190 -3.05 -9.19 20.22
C LEU A 190 -4.25 -8.47 20.85
N ALA A 191 -4.12 -7.98 22.10
CA ALA A 191 -5.17 -7.23 22.77
C ALA A 191 -5.56 -5.96 22.00
N ALA A 192 -4.60 -5.27 21.39
CA ALA A 192 -4.84 -4.09 20.55
C ALA A 192 -5.56 -4.41 19.20
N LEU A 193 -5.65 -5.69 18.81
CA LEU A 193 -6.25 -6.13 17.55
C LEU A 193 -7.55 -6.93 17.73
N GLU A 194 -8.00 -7.15 18.96
CA GLU A 194 -9.13 -8.01 19.30
C GLU A 194 -10.50 -7.38 18.96
N ASP A 195 -10.56 -6.07 18.76
CA ASP A 195 -11.80 -5.37 18.48
C ASP A 195 -12.40 -5.74 17.10
N PRO A 196 -13.74 -5.60 16.91
CA PRO A 196 -14.43 -6.01 15.68
C PRO A 196 -13.98 -5.26 14.41
N PHE A 197 -13.35 -4.10 14.56
CA PHE A 197 -12.90 -3.27 13.44
C PHE A 197 -11.41 -3.46 13.10
N SER A 198 -10.66 -4.22 13.88
CA SER A 198 -9.29 -4.59 13.56
C SER A 198 -9.24 -5.85 12.68
N VAL A 199 -8.73 -6.96 13.18
CA VAL A 199 -8.55 -8.20 12.41
C VAL A 199 -9.85 -8.75 11.82
N PHE A 200 -10.95 -8.71 12.61
CA PHE A 200 -12.23 -9.31 12.23
C PHE A 200 -13.00 -8.51 11.17
N ARG A 201 -12.59 -7.29 10.85
CA ARG A 201 -13.18 -6.52 9.75
C ARG A 201 -12.75 -7.03 8.37
N CYS A 202 -11.67 -7.77 8.25
CA CYS A 202 -11.27 -8.40 7.00
C CYS A 202 -12.33 -9.43 6.56
N ARG A 203 -12.75 -9.38 5.29
CA ARG A 203 -13.75 -10.29 4.69
C ARG A 203 -13.16 -11.29 3.70
N GLY A 204 -11.83 -11.40 3.64
CA GLY A 204 -11.15 -12.36 2.77
C GLY A 204 -11.34 -12.10 1.26
N ILE A 205 -11.58 -10.84 0.85
CA ILE A 205 -11.81 -10.46 -0.56
C ILE A 205 -10.54 -10.64 -1.41
N MET A 206 -9.35 -10.57 -0.80
CA MET A 206 -8.03 -10.77 -1.40
C MET A 206 -7.58 -9.71 -2.43
N ASN A 207 -8.31 -8.62 -2.64
CA ASN A 207 -7.83 -7.53 -3.50
C ASN A 207 -6.43 -7.02 -3.06
N CYS A 208 -6.16 -7.01 -1.76
CA CYS A 208 -4.87 -6.61 -1.20
C CYS A 208 -3.69 -7.47 -1.67
N VAL A 209 -3.92 -8.75 -1.95
CA VAL A 209 -2.91 -9.66 -2.51
C VAL A 209 -2.70 -9.36 -3.99
N SER A 210 -3.81 -9.21 -4.74
CA SER A 210 -3.77 -9.02 -6.20
C SER A 210 -3.08 -7.73 -6.63
N VAL A 211 -3.16 -6.66 -5.81
CA VAL A 211 -2.58 -5.34 -6.15
C VAL A 211 -1.23 -5.06 -5.48
N CYS A 212 -0.70 -6.00 -4.70
CA CYS A 212 0.56 -5.75 -4.00
C CYS A 212 1.75 -5.76 -5.00
N PRO A 213 2.46 -4.62 -5.17
CA PRO A 213 3.57 -4.54 -6.12
C PRO A 213 4.79 -5.36 -5.66
N LYS A 214 4.85 -5.71 -4.36
CA LYS A 214 5.89 -6.58 -3.78
C LYS A 214 5.44 -8.05 -3.69
N LYS A 215 4.23 -8.39 -4.22
CA LYS A 215 3.65 -9.75 -4.21
C LYS A 215 3.51 -10.36 -2.81
N LEU A 216 3.30 -9.51 -1.81
CA LEU A 216 3.08 -9.94 -0.43
C LEU A 216 1.65 -10.45 -0.24
N ASN A 217 1.44 -11.24 0.83
CA ASN A 217 0.13 -11.81 1.15
C ASN A 217 -0.44 -11.28 2.49
N PRO A 218 -1.06 -10.09 2.52
CA PRO A 218 -1.67 -9.56 3.74
C PRO A 218 -2.80 -10.45 4.28
N THR A 219 -3.51 -11.18 3.42
CA THR A 219 -4.62 -12.07 3.84
C THR A 219 -4.09 -13.23 4.68
N GLN A 220 -2.93 -13.79 4.34
CA GLN A 220 -2.28 -14.83 5.14
C GLN A 220 -1.90 -14.29 6.52
N ALA A 221 -1.22 -13.15 6.59
CA ALA A 221 -0.85 -12.53 7.86
C ALA A 221 -2.08 -12.26 8.75
N ILE A 222 -3.19 -11.81 8.18
CA ILE A 222 -4.46 -11.63 8.89
C ILE A 222 -5.01 -12.97 9.40
N GLY A 223 -4.89 -14.04 8.63
CA GLY A 223 -5.27 -15.39 9.03
C GLY A 223 -4.48 -15.88 10.25
N GLU A 224 -3.17 -15.68 10.24
CA GLU A 224 -2.30 -16.04 11.36
C GLU A 224 -2.64 -15.27 12.64
N ILE A 225 -2.87 -13.95 12.55
CA ILE A 225 -3.31 -13.16 13.72
C ILE A 225 -4.63 -13.69 14.29
N ARG A 226 -5.59 -14.05 13.44
CA ARG A 226 -6.87 -14.66 13.87
C ARG A 226 -6.65 -15.96 14.61
N THR A 227 -5.77 -16.82 14.10
CA THR A 227 -5.42 -18.09 14.75
C THR A 227 -4.84 -17.85 16.13
N MET A 228 -3.90 -16.90 16.26
CA MET A 228 -3.31 -16.51 17.56
C MET A 228 -4.37 -15.99 18.55
N LEU A 229 -5.29 -15.13 18.08
CA LEU A 229 -6.38 -14.61 18.93
C LEU A 229 -7.33 -15.72 19.42
N LEU A 230 -7.68 -16.68 18.55
CA LEU A 230 -8.54 -17.82 18.92
C LEU A 230 -7.85 -18.74 19.94
N GLN A 231 -6.54 -18.98 19.80
CA GLN A 231 -5.77 -19.78 20.74
C GLN A 231 -5.60 -19.12 22.11
N ARG A 232 -5.61 -17.78 22.17
CA ARG A 232 -5.55 -17.03 23.42
C ARG A 232 -6.83 -17.12 24.24
N GLY A 233 -7.99 -17.29 23.57
CA GLY A 233 -9.32 -17.36 24.21
C GLY A 233 -9.72 -18.77 24.69
N THR A 234 -8.86 -19.77 24.46
CA THR A 234 -9.03 -21.15 24.95
C THR A 234 -8.07 -21.47 26.08
#